data_5a433083f1bc46dcb87323fbee436f9e
#
_entry.id   5a433083f1bc46dcb87323fbee436f9e
#
_cell.length_a   1.000
_cell.length_b   1.000
_cell.length_c   1.000
_cell.angle_alpha   90.00
_cell.angle_beta   90.00
_cell.angle_gamma   90.00
#
_symmetry.space_group_name_H-M   'P 1'
#
loop_
_entity.id
_entity.type
_entity.pdbx_description
1 polymer ?
#
loop_
_entity_poly.entity_id
_entity_poly.type
_entity_poly.pdbx_seq_one_letter_code
_entity_poly.pdbx_strand_id
1 'polypeptide(L)'
;GKTTLVDELLKQSGLFAQHEEVVERVMDSGELEKERGITITAKNGAFTWKDYKINLLDTPGHADFGGEVERSLMMVDGIVLLVDAAEGPLPQTRFVLQKAIEKGIKIGVMINKIDRPDQRYEEVQGEVEDLLLELVDLAGVEDFDLDIPFFYGSGRDGYSSNDPDARGGTLEPLLDFFVGEYFPEAQLDKSGNLQLLVSNLDYSKYLGTLMIG
;
A
#
# COMPACT_ATOMS: atom_id res chain seq x y z
N GLY A 1 -1.30 7.76 -8.45
CA GLY A 1 -1.38 7.52 -7.02
C GLY A 1 -0.81 6.18 -6.59
N LYS A 2 -1.65 5.27 -6.08
CA LYS A 2 -1.17 3.96 -5.55
C LYS A 2 -0.42 3.15 -6.61
N THR A 3 -1.06 2.84 -7.70
CA THR A 3 -0.47 2.05 -8.79
C THR A 3 0.81 2.69 -9.35
N THR A 4 0.88 4.01 -9.41
CA THR A 4 2.10 4.73 -9.84
C THR A 4 3.25 4.53 -8.85
N LEU A 5 2.97 4.56 -7.53
CA LEU A 5 3.97 4.26 -6.52
C LEU A 5 4.43 2.80 -6.62
N VAL A 6 3.49 1.88 -6.84
CA VAL A 6 3.80 0.45 -7.05
C VAL A 6 4.72 0.24 -8.24
N ASP A 7 4.43 0.88 -9.38
CA ASP A 7 5.30 0.83 -10.55
C ASP A 7 6.73 1.30 -10.24
N GLU A 8 6.88 2.41 -9.50
CA GLU A 8 8.19 2.92 -9.10
C GLU A 8 8.90 2.01 -8.08
N LEU A 9 8.18 1.42 -7.13
CA LEU A 9 8.74 0.42 -6.22
C LEU A 9 9.28 -0.79 -6.98
N LEU A 10 8.52 -1.32 -7.92
CA LEU A 10 8.93 -2.46 -8.75
C LEU A 10 10.15 -2.12 -9.63
N LYS A 11 10.20 -0.91 -10.21
CA LYS A 11 11.37 -0.45 -10.98
C LYS A 11 12.61 -0.35 -10.10
N GLN A 12 12.51 0.31 -8.94
CA GLN A 12 13.65 0.54 -8.05
C GLN A 12 14.11 -0.72 -7.32
N SER A 13 13.25 -1.74 -7.18
CA SER A 13 13.65 -3.04 -6.63
C SER A 13 14.51 -3.89 -7.56
N GLY A 14 14.73 -3.43 -8.82
CA GLY A 14 15.51 -4.16 -9.81
C GLY A 14 14.81 -5.37 -10.41
N LEU A 15 13.49 -5.48 -10.26
CA LEU A 15 12.69 -6.58 -10.81
C LEU A 15 12.73 -6.59 -12.35
N PHE A 16 12.88 -5.42 -12.98
CA PHE A 16 12.96 -5.26 -14.43
C PHE A 16 14.42 -5.14 -14.89
N ALA A 17 14.77 -5.80 -16.01
CA ALA A 17 16.07 -5.63 -16.61
C ALA A 17 16.29 -4.18 -17.07
N GLN A 18 17.54 -3.68 -17.02
CA GLN A 18 17.90 -2.29 -17.35
C GLN A 18 17.45 -1.78 -18.73
N HIS A 19 16.98 -2.66 -19.62
CA HIS A 19 16.56 -2.36 -20.98
C HIS A 19 15.09 -2.73 -21.27
N GLU A 20 14.33 -3.13 -20.24
CA GLU A 20 12.92 -3.44 -20.39
C GLU A 20 12.11 -2.16 -20.27
N GLU A 21 11.37 -1.77 -21.33
CA GLU A 21 10.40 -0.68 -21.26
C GLU A 21 9.26 -1.10 -20.33
N VAL A 22 9.27 -0.58 -19.11
CA VAL A 22 8.21 -0.84 -18.14
C VAL A 22 6.96 -0.06 -18.60
N VAL A 23 5.96 -0.79 -19.03
CA VAL A 23 4.66 -0.20 -19.36
C VAL A 23 4.06 0.44 -18.10
N GLU A 24 3.56 1.66 -18.20
CA GLU A 24 2.86 2.30 -17.08
C GLU A 24 1.72 1.41 -16.59
N ARG A 25 1.56 1.31 -15.25
CA ARG A 25 0.54 0.49 -14.59
C ARG A 25 0.70 -1.00 -14.91
N VAL A 26 1.89 -1.51 -14.72
CA VAL A 26 2.29 -2.90 -15.02
C VAL A 26 1.30 -3.92 -14.44
N MET A 27 0.75 -3.66 -13.27
CA MET A 27 -0.17 -4.58 -12.59
C MET A 27 -1.61 -4.49 -13.11
N ASP A 28 -2.03 -3.41 -13.75
CA ASP A 28 -3.39 -3.24 -14.28
C ASP A 28 -3.55 -3.88 -15.66
N SER A 29 -3.75 -5.20 -15.69
CA SER A 29 -3.83 -5.99 -16.92
C SER A 29 -5.23 -6.06 -17.55
N GLY A 30 -6.28 -5.72 -16.80
CA GLY A 30 -7.67 -5.78 -17.24
C GLY A 30 -8.00 -4.73 -18.31
N GLU A 31 -8.78 -5.10 -19.34
CA GLU A 31 -9.20 -4.17 -20.41
C GLU A 31 -9.98 -2.98 -19.85
N LEU A 32 -10.91 -3.21 -18.92
CA LEU A 32 -11.69 -2.16 -18.25
C LEU A 32 -10.84 -1.26 -17.36
N GLU A 33 -9.81 -1.80 -16.70
CA GLU A 33 -8.88 -1.05 -15.88
C GLU A 33 -8.04 -0.10 -16.74
N LYS A 34 -7.58 -0.58 -17.90
CA LYS A 34 -6.84 0.21 -18.90
C LYS A 34 -7.70 1.31 -19.50
N GLU A 35 -8.95 0.99 -19.87
CA GLU A 35 -9.89 1.95 -20.45
C GLU A 35 -10.26 3.06 -19.46
N ARG A 36 -10.57 2.69 -18.21
CA ARG A 36 -11.02 3.63 -17.19
C ARG A 36 -9.89 4.31 -16.41
N GLY A 37 -8.68 3.79 -16.52
CA GLY A 37 -7.53 4.30 -15.78
C GLY A 37 -7.63 4.12 -14.26
N ILE A 38 -8.33 3.08 -13.77
CA ILE A 38 -8.49 2.76 -12.34
C ILE A 38 -8.26 1.27 -12.09
N THR A 39 -7.72 0.93 -10.91
CA THR A 39 -7.63 -0.45 -10.44
C THR A 39 -9.00 -0.91 -9.95
N ILE A 40 -9.49 -2.02 -10.45
CA ILE A 40 -10.80 -2.60 -10.10
C ILE A 40 -10.63 -3.77 -9.14
N THR A 41 -9.70 -4.69 -9.45
CA THR A 41 -9.37 -5.84 -8.60
C THR A 41 -8.03 -5.63 -7.90
N ALA A 42 -7.90 -6.10 -6.67
CA ALA A 42 -6.63 -6.09 -5.97
C ALA A 42 -5.57 -6.87 -6.76
N LYS A 43 -4.38 -6.31 -6.90
CA LYS A 43 -3.27 -6.92 -7.63
C LYS A 43 -2.18 -7.35 -6.66
N ASN A 44 -1.69 -8.55 -6.87
CA ASN A 44 -0.63 -9.12 -6.07
C ASN A 44 0.68 -9.13 -6.87
N GLY A 45 1.72 -8.55 -6.32
CA GLY A 45 3.07 -8.56 -6.85
C GLY A 45 4.07 -8.96 -5.78
N ALA A 46 5.21 -9.49 -6.20
CA ALA A 46 6.28 -9.82 -5.27
C ALA A 46 7.62 -9.35 -5.81
N PHE A 47 8.47 -8.83 -4.94
CA PHE A 47 9.84 -8.46 -5.25
C PHE A 47 10.75 -8.70 -4.05
N THR A 48 12.05 -8.68 -4.29
CA THR A 48 13.04 -8.81 -3.22
C THR A 48 13.66 -7.44 -2.95
N TRP A 49 13.70 -7.08 -1.67
CA TRP A 49 14.41 -5.90 -1.20
C TRP A 49 15.41 -6.31 -0.13
N LYS A 50 16.70 -6.16 -0.42
CA LYS A 50 17.78 -6.69 0.44
C LYS A 50 17.54 -8.18 0.72
N ASP A 51 17.42 -8.58 1.97
CA ASP A 51 17.19 -9.97 2.39
C ASP A 51 15.69 -10.32 2.56
N TYR A 52 14.80 -9.37 2.27
CA TYR A 52 13.35 -9.54 2.44
C TYR A 52 12.66 -9.86 1.12
N LYS A 53 11.78 -10.84 1.14
CA LYS A 53 10.78 -11.07 0.09
C LYS A 53 9.51 -10.30 0.46
N ILE A 54 9.18 -9.31 -0.33
CA ILE A 54 8.01 -8.46 -0.13
C ILE A 54 6.89 -8.94 -1.05
N ASN A 55 5.74 -9.27 -0.48
CA ASN A 55 4.50 -9.47 -1.21
C ASN A 55 3.69 -8.18 -1.11
N LEU A 56 3.44 -7.55 -2.24
CA LEU A 56 2.78 -6.26 -2.32
C LEU A 56 1.39 -6.43 -2.92
N LEU A 57 0.39 -5.84 -2.25
CA LEU A 57 -0.98 -5.79 -2.73
C LEU A 57 -1.35 -4.35 -3.11
N ASP A 58 -1.61 -4.10 -4.40
CA ASP A 58 -2.23 -2.85 -4.85
C ASP A 58 -3.75 -2.98 -4.78
N THR A 59 -4.39 -2.16 -3.95
CA THR A 59 -5.83 -2.20 -3.71
C THR A 59 -6.58 -1.19 -4.57
N PRO A 60 -7.83 -1.47 -4.97
CA PRO A 60 -8.69 -0.47 -5.59
C PRO A 60 -8.81 0.78 -4.72
N GLY A 61 -8.89 1.95 -5.37
CA GLY A 61 -9.05 3.23 -4.68
C GLY A 61 -10.47 3.76 -4.64
N HIS A 62 -11.43 3.06 -5.25
CA HIS A 62 -12.81 3.52 -5.36
C HIS A 62 -13.71 2.89 -4.29
N ALA A 63 -14.63 3.69 -3.75
CA ALA A 63 -15.54 3.27 -2.67
C ALA A 63 -16.39 2.03 -3.03
N ASP A 64 -16.71 1.83 -4.31
CA ASP A 64 -17.50 0.71 -4.78
C ASP A 64 -16.82 -0.66 -4.60
N PHE A 65 -15.50 -0.68 -4.37
CA PHE A 65 -14.70 -1.90 -4.24
C PHE A 65 -14.30 -2.21 -2.78
N GLY A 66 -15.09 -1.79 -1.80
CA GLY A 66 -14.80 -2.01 -0.37
C GLY A 66 -14.56 -3.47 0.00
N GLY A 67 -15.28 -4.41 -0.63
CA GLY A 67 -15.08 -5.85 -0.41
C GLY A 67 -13.71 -6.36 -0.86
N GLU A 68 -13.13 -5.80 -1.93
CA GLU A 68 -11.76 -6.13 -2.37
C GLU A 68 -10.72 -5.62 -1.37
N VAL A 69 -10.93 -4.41 -0.85
CA VAL A 69 -10.05 -3.83 0.19
C VAL A 69 -10.10 -4.68 1.45
N GLU A 70 -11.29 -5.09 1.91
CA GLU A 70 -11.42 -5.89 3.13
C GLU A 70 -10.77 -7.28 2.99
N ARG A 71 -10.90 -7.93 1.83
CA ARG A 71 -10.18 -9.18 1.53
C ARG A 71 -8.67 -8.98 1.53
N SER A 72 -8.19 -7.90 0.91
CA SER A 72 -6.76 -7.56 0.88
C SER A 72 -6.18 -7.38 2.29
N LEU A 73 -6.92 -6.70 3.16
CA LEU A 73 -6.52 -6.50 4.56
C LEU A 73 -6.45 -7.79 5.40
N MET A 74 -7.03 -8.89 4.93
CA MET A 74 -6.89 -10.20 5.58
C MET A 74 -5.58 -10.91 5.24
N MET A 75 -4.83 -10.43 4.25
CA MET A 75 -3.64 -11.09 3.71
C MET A 75 -2.34 -10.35 4.01
N VAL A 76 -2.41 -9.20 4.68
CA VAL A 76 -1.25 -8.31 4.86
C VAL A 76 -0.86 -8.18 6.33
N ASP A 77 0.43 -8.02 6.57
CA ASP A 77 1.01 -7.80 7.90
C ASP A 77 1.06 -6.30 8.27
N GLY A 78 0.97 -5.44 7.27
CA GLY A 78 0.96 -3.99 7.44
C GLY A 78 0.42 -3.27 6.21
N ILE A 79 0.06 -2.01 6.37
CA ILE A 79 -0.40 -1.13 5.28
C ILE A 79 0.41 0.15 5.23
N VAL A 80 0.67 0.64 4.03
CA VAL A 80 1.11 2.01 3.78
C VAL A 80 -0.06 2.78 3.19
N LEU A 81 -0.65 3.65 4.02
CA LEU A 81 -1.75 4.51 3.61
C LEU A 81 -1.22 5.66 2.77
N LEU A 82 -1.68 5.76 1.52
CA LEU A 82 -1.36 6.90 0.66
C LEU A 82 -2.41 8.00 0.80
N VAL A 83 -1.96 9.20 1.18
CA VAL A 83 -2.81 10.40 1.27
C VAL A 83 -2.27 11.47 0.32
N ASP A 84 -3.13 12.11 -0.44
CA ASP A 84 -2.76 13.21 -1.33
C ASP A 84 -2.46 14.47 -0.53
N ALA A 85 -1.30 15.07 -0.73
CA ALA A 85 -0.85 16.27 0.02
C ALA A 85 -1.72 17.52 -0.19
N ALA A 86 -2.54 17.55 -1.24
CA ALA A 86 -3.45 18.66 -1.51
C ALA A 86 -4.90 18.34 -1.09
N GLU A 87 -5.36 17.11 -1.34
CA GLU A 87 -6.76 16.70 -1.09
C GLU A 87 -7.01 16.26 0.36
N GLY A 88 -6.01 15.69 1.01
CA GLY A 88 -6.15 15.11 2.35
C GLY A 88 -6.84 13.74 2.37
N PRO A 89 -7.27 13.26 3.54
CA PRO A 89 -7.94 11.99 3.70
C PRO A 89 -9.36 12.01 3.10
N LEU A 90 -9.60 11.13 2.14
CA LEU A 90 -10.89 10.96 1.48
C LEU A 90 -11.77 9.91 2.20
N PRO A 91 -13.07 9.79 1.89
CA PRO A 91 -13.94 8.78 2.50
C PRO A 91 -13.41 7.35 2.39
N GLN A 92 -12.73 7.02 1.27
CA GLN A 92 -12.08 5.72 1.10
C GLN A 92 -10.94 5.49 2.09
N THR A 93 -10.18 6.55 2.39
CA THR A 93 -9.11 6.54 3.40
C THR A 93 -9.67 6.18 4.76
N ARG A 94 -10.78 6.80 5.17
CA ARG A 94 -11.51 6.52 6.40
C ARG A 94 -11.89 5.04 6.50
N PHE A 95 -12.48 4.49 5.44
CA PHE A 95 -12.90 3.08 5.41
C PHE A 95 -11.73 2.13 5.60
N VAL A 96 -10.62 2.34 4.86
CA VAL A 96 -9.42 1.49 4.97
C VAL A 96 -8.81 1.56 6.37
N LEU A 97 -8.67 2.78 6.93
CA LEU A 97 -8.15 2.99 8.28
C LEU A 97 -9.00 2.29 9.33
N GLN A 98 -10.32 2.48 9.29
CA GLN A 98 -11.23 1.82 10.22
C GLN A 98 -11.03 0.30 10.20
N LYS A 99 -10.98 -0.31 9.02
CA LYS A 99 -10.79 -1.76 8.88
C LYS A 99 -9.41 -2.23 9.35
N ALA A 100 -8.38 -1.45 9.13
CA ALA A 100 -7.03 -1.75 9.61
C ALA A 100 -6.95 -1.69 11.15
N ILE A 101 -7.55 -0.67 11.77
CA ILE A 101 -7.62 -0.51 13.22
C ILE A 101 -8.41 -1.67 13.85
N GLU A 102 -9.61 -1.99 13.34
CA GLU A 102 -10.44 -3.10 13.81
C GLU A 102 -9.69 -4.45 13.78
N LYS A 103 -8.76 -4.62 12.85
CA LYS A 103 -7.96 -5.84 12.67
C LYS A 103 -6.60 -5.81 13.37
N GLY A 104 -6.21 -4.70 13.98
CA GLY A 104 -4.90 -4.53 14.61
C GLY A 104 -3.73 -4.58 13.62
N ILE A 105 -3.94 -4.20 12.36
CA ILE A 105 -2.90 -4.17 11.33
C ILE A 105 -2.02 -2.94 11.55
N LYS A 106 -0.70 -3.10 11.46
CA LYS A 106 0.26 -2.00 11.53
C LYS A 106 0.03 -1.01 10.37
N ILE A 107 0.00 0.28 10.69
CA ILE A 107 -0.29 1.35 9.74
C ILE A 107 0.91 2.28 9.63
N GLY A 108 1.40 2.50 8.41
CA GLY A 108 2.29 3.60 8.09
C GLY A 108 1.59 4.55 7.11
N VAL A 109 1.99 5.80 7.09
CA VAL A 109 1.39 6.83 6.22
C VAL A 109 2.44 7.40 5.28
N MET A 110 2.08 7.54 4.00
CA MET A 110 2.85 8.33 3.05
C MET A 110 1.97 9.47 2.51
N ILE A 111 2.34 10.70 2.84
CA ILE A 111 1.77 11.90 2.24
C ILE A 111 2.42 12.08 0.87
N ASN A 112 1.64 11.77 -0.14
CA ASN A 112 2.07 11.68 -1.54
C ASN A 112 1.76 12.96 -2.31
N LYS A 113 2.51 13.20 -3.39
CA LYS A 113 2.36 14.36 -4.28
C LYS A 113 2.79 15.68 -3.63
N ILE A 114 3.80 15.65 -2.75
CA ILE A 114 4.39 16.87 -2.17
C ILE A 114 5.15 17.71 -3.19
N ASP A 115 5.35 17.21 -4.40
CA ASP A 115 5.86 17.92 -5.56
C ASP A 115 4.88 18.96 -6.14
N ARG A 116 3.60 18.90 -5.77
CA ARG A 116 2.57 19.83 -6.26
C ARG A 116 2.69 21.19 -5.60
N PRO A 117 2.42 22.28 -6.35
CA PRO A 117 2.47 23.65 -5.81
C PRO A 117 1.33 23.97 -4.84
N ASP A 118 0.21 23.21 -4.88
CA ASP A 118 -0.96 23.36 -4.04
C ASP A 118 -0.98 22.39 -2.84
N GLN A 119 0.17 21.74 -2.57
CA GLN A 119 0.30 20.86 -1.42
C GLN A 119 0.18 21.63 -0.10
N ARG A 120 -0.41 20.99 0.91
CA ARG A 120 -0.61 21.47 2.28
C ARG A 120 -0.32 20.35 3.29
N TYR A 121 0.83 19.71 3.17
CA TYR A 121 1.16 18.47 3.87
C TYR A 121 1.02 18.56 5.39
N GLU A 122 1.36 19.71 5.99
CA GLU A 122 1.22 19.92 7.46
C GLU A 122 -0.23 19.81 7.92
N GLU A 123 -1.16 20.46 7.19
CA GLU A 123 -2.59 20.39 7.48
C GLU A 123 -3.11 18.96 7.23
N VAL A 124 -2.68 18.34 6.14
CA VAL A 124 -3.08 16.97 5.79
C VAL A 124 -2.60 15.95 6.81
N GLN A 125 -1.38 16.11 7.36
CA GLN A 125 -0.91 15.28 8.46
C GLN A 125 -1.83 15.40 9.66
N GLY A 126 -2.16 16.62 10.10
CA GLY A 126 -3.10 16.85 11.21
C GLY A 126 -4.47 16.22 10.95
N GLU A 127 -5.01 16.36 9.73
CA GLU A 127 -6.29 15.74 9.35
C GLU A 127 -6.23 14.20 9.44
N VAL A 128 -5.11 13.58 9.11
CA VAL A 128 -4.92 12.12 9.24
C VAL A 128 -4.79 11.71 10.70
N GLU A 129 -4.05 12.45 11.50
CA GLU A 129 -3.90 12.21 12.94
C GLU A 129 -5.26 12.33 13.68
N ASP A 130 -6.03 13.37 13.39
CA ASP A 130 -7.38 13.56 13.94
C ASP A 130 -8.31 12.41 13.53
N LEU A 131 -8.25 12.00 12.27
CA LEU A 131 -9.04 10.87 11.76
C LEU A 131 -8.67 9.56 12.45
N LEU A 132 -7.39 9.31 12.70
CA LEU A 132 -6.91 8.13 13.43
C LEU A 132 -7.44 8.11 14.85
N LEU A 133 -7.33 9.22 15.58
CA LEU A 133 -7.85 9.36 16.95
C LEU A 133 -9.36 9.09 17.00
N GLU A 134 -10.13 9.69 16.09
CA GLU A 134 -11.57 9.45 15.98
C GLU A 134 -11.90 7.97 15.76
N LEU A 135 -11.18 7.32 14.84
CA LEU A 135 -11.44 5.93 14.48
C LEU A 135 -11.03 4.94 15.57
N VAL A 136 -9.95 5.20 16.30
CA VAL A 136 -9.51 4.38 17.45
C VAL A 136 -10.55 4.47 18.57
N ASP A 137 -11.04 5.66 18.87
CA ASP A 137 -12.10 5.86 19.86
C ASP A 137 -13.41 5.14 19.45
N LEU A 138 -13.80 5.28 18.19
CA LEU A 138 -14.98 4.61 17.63
C LEU A 138 -14.87 3.08 17.66
N ALA A 139 -13.68 2.54 17.40
CA ALA A 139 -13.42 1.10 17.43
C ALA A 139 -13.32 0.54 18.85
N GLY A 140 -13.14 1.37 19.86
CA GLY A 140 -12.97 0.98 21.26
C GLY A 140 -11.68 0.19 21.50
N VAL A 141 -10.62 0.47 20.76
CA VAL A 141 -9.31 -0.21 20.90
C VAL A 141 -8.48 0.57 21.91
N GLU A 142 -8.30 0.00 23.11
CA GLU A 142 -7.61 0.67 24.22
C GLU A 142 -6.08 0.75 24.04
N ASP A 143 -5.47 -0.25 23.42
CA ASP A 143 -4.01 -0.37 23.28
C ASP A 143 -3.52 -0.10 21.85
N PHE A 144 -4.16 0.81 21.11
CA PHE A 144 -3.69 1.16 19.77
C PHE A 144 -2.47 2.07 19.83
N ASP A 145 -1.41 1.68 19.13
CA ASP A 145 -0.18 2.47 19.01
C ASP A 145 -0.43 3.67 18.06
N LEU A 146 -0.51 4.86 18.63
CA LEU A 146 -0.71 6.12 17.90
C LEU A 146 0.58 6.71 17.33
N ASP A 147 1.74 6.14 17.66
CA ASP A 147 3.03 6.55 17.07
C ASP A 147 3.18 6.01 15.64
N ILE A 148 2.34 6.54 14.75
CA ILE A 148 2.27 6.12 13.37
C ILE A 148 3.33 6.88 12.56
N PRO A 149 4.22 6.18 11.83
CA PRO A 149 5.25 6.82 11.04
C PRO A 149 4.67 7.50 9.79
N PHE A 150 5.11 8.74 9.55
CA PHE A 150 4.80 9.51 8.37
C PHE A 150 6.02 9.61 7.45
N PHE A 151 5.78 9.37 6.17
CA PHE A 151 6.71 9.64 5.08
C PHE A 151 6.07 10.63 4.10
N TYR A 152 6.92 11.38 3.42
CA TYR A 152 6.54 12.41 2.45
C TYR A 152 7.23 12.13 1.13
N GLY A 153 6.54 12.31 0.01
CA GLY A 153 7.19 12.04 -1.27
C GLY A 153 6.30 12.21 -2.49
N SER A 154 6.86 11.81 -3.61
CA SER A 154 6.16 11.74 -4.90
C SER A 154 6.28 10.34 -5.48
N GLY A 155 5.16 9.60 -5.51
CA GLY A 155 5.11 8.30 -6.16
C GLY A 155 5.32 8.37 -7.66
N ARG A 156 5.10 9.52 -8.30
CA ARG A 156 5.41 9.76 -9.72
C ARG A 156 6.89 9.93 -9.96
N ASP A 157 7.54 10.72 -9.11
CA ASP A 157 8.96 11.06 -9.25
C ASP A 157 9.85 10.02 -8.51
N GLY A 158 9.24 9.04 -7.86
CA GLY A 158 9.90 7.87 -7.29
C GLY A 158 10.78 8.16 -6.07
N TYR A 159 10.39 9.07 -5.18
CA TYR A 159 11.14 9.36 -3.96
C TYR A 159 10.24 9.46 -2.72
N SER A 160 10.85 9.22 -1.56
CA SER A 160 10.24 9.39 -0.25
C SER A 160 11.28 9.76 0.81
N SER A 161 10.85 10.44 1.86
CA SER A 161 11.66 10.82 3.01
C SER A 161 10.78 10.95 4.26
N ASN A 162 11.35 10.79 5.44
CA ASN A 162 10.72 11.20 6.70
C ASN A 162 10.86 12.71 6.98
N ASP A 163 11.68 13.41 6.18
CA ASP A 163 11.78 14.86 6.18
C ASP A 163 10.83 15.44 5.12
N PRO A 164 9.80 16.22 5.51
CA PRO A 164 8.82 16.78 4.58
C PRO A 164 9.41 17.82 3.62
N ASP A 165 10.57 18.39 3.92
CA ASP A 165 11.23 19.38 3.08
C ASP A 165 12.18 18.75 2.06
N ALA A 166 12.51 17.46 2.21
CA ALA A 166 13.33 16.74 1.26
C ALA A 166 12.64 16.63 -0.11
N ARG A 167 13.40 16.86 -1.16
CA ARG A 167 12.94 16.70 -2.55
C ARG A 167 13.94 15.86 -3.32
N GLY A 168 13.41 14.89 -4.06
CA GLY A 168 14.23 13.94 -4.81
C GLY A 168 14.79 12.80 -3.97
N GLY A 169 15.56 11.93 -4.59
CA GLY A 169 16.08 10.70 -3.98
C GLY A 169 15.41 9.45 -4.54
N THR A 170 15.20 8.45 -3.71
CA THR A 170 14.61 7.15 -4.05
C THR A 170 13.50 6.78 -3.08
N LEU A 171 12.83 5.65 -3.34
CA LEU A 171 11.87 5.03 -2.40
C LEU A 171 12.55 4.13 -1.35
N GLU A 172 13.89 4.03 -1.39
CA GLU A 172 14.67 3.24 -0.44
C GLU A 172 14.38 3.58 1.03
N PRO A 173 14.31 4.86 1.45
CA PRO A 173 14.01 5.18 2.85
C PRO A 173 12.67 4.62 3.34
N LEU A 174 11.66 4.60 2.48
CA LEU A 174 10.35 4.04 2.80
C LEU A 174 10.41 2.52 2.96
N LEU A 175 11.08 1.83 2.03
CA LEU A 175 11.22 0.38 2.09
C LEU A 175 12.08 -0.06 3.29
N ASP A 176 13.20 0.61 3.54
CA ASP A 176 14.09 0.27 4.65
C ASP A 176 13.39 0.39 5.99
N PHE A 177 12.63 1.46 6.20
CA PHE A 177 11.91 1.66 7.43
C PHE A 177 10.74 0.68 7.58
N PHE A 178 9.82 0.64 6.61
CA PHE A 178 8.62 -0.16 6.77
C PHE A 178 8.90 -1.67 6.76
N VAL A 179 9.80 -2.13 5.90
CA VAL A 179 10.12 -3.55 5.78
C VAL A 179 11.15 -4.00 6.81
N GLY A 180 12.17 -3.18 7.05
CA GLY A 180 13.28 -3.54 7.93
C GLY A 180 13.02 -3.33 9.41
N GLU A 181 12.18 -2.35 9.77
CA GLU A 181 12.08 -1.90 11.17
C GLU A 181 10.64 -1.89 11.71
N TYR A 182 9.63 -1.57 10.89
CA TYR A 182 8.30 -1.25 11.40
C TYR A 182 7.28 -2.37 11.23
N PHE A 183 7.17 -2.98 10.06
CA PHE A 183 6.24 -4.07 9.85
C PHE A 183 6.79 -5.39 10.39
N PRO A 184 5.96 -6.20 11.07
CA PRO A 184 6.42 -7.48 11.59
C PRO A 184 6.72 -8.46 10.43
N GLU A 185 7.72 -9.32 10.63
CA GLU A 185 7.87 -10.49 9.78
C GLU A 185 6.67 -11.43 9.94
N ALA A 186 6.25 -12.04 8.83
CA ALA A 186 5.19 -13.04 8.87
C ALA A 186 5.52 -14.18 9.82
N GLN A 187 4.67 -14.41 10.81
CA GLN A 187 4.83 -15.49 11.78
C GLN A 187 4.36 -16.81 11.13
N LEU A 188 5.30 -17.62 10.68
CA LEU A 188 5.02 -18.88 9.99
C LEU A 188 5.17 -20.07 10.96
N ASP A 189 4.08 -20.76 11.26
CA ASP A 189 4.15 -22.09 11.88
C ASP A 189 4.50 -23.14 10.82
N LYS A 190 5.77 -23.55 10.79
CA LYS A 190 6.28 -24.58 9.85
C LYS A 190 6.07 -26.01 10.35
N SER A 191 5.52 -26.20 11.55
CA SER A 191 5.33 -27.52 12.18
C SER A 191 4.01 -28.20 11.81
N GLY A 192 3.02 -27.44 11.34
CA GLY A 192 1.70 -27.93 10.99
C GLY A 192 1.57 -28.38 9.52
N ASN A 193 0.38 -28.86 9.17
CA ASN A 193 0.02 -29.14 7.78
C ASN A 193 -0.14 -27.84 7.01
N LEU A 194 0.10 -27.89 5.69
CA LEU A 194 -0.17 -26.74 4.80
C LEU A 194 -1.62 -26.28 4.93
N GLN A 195 -1.80 -25.00 5.22
CA GLN A 195 -3.09 -24.32 5.20
C GLN A 195 -3.00 -23.14 4.23
N LEU A 196 -4.00 -22.96 3.40
CA LEU A 196 -4.11 -21.87 2.46
C LEU A 196 -5.51 -21.24 2.56
N LEU A 197 -5.57 -19.99 2.99
CA LEU A 197 -6.81 -19.20 2.90
C LEU A 197 -6.91 -18.62 1.50
N VAL A 198 -7.76 -19.20 0.66
CA VAL A 198 -7.99 -18.68 -0.69
C VAL A 198 -8.78 -17.38 -0.61
N SER A 199 -8.14 -16.28 -1.02
CA SER A 199 -8.73 -14.93 -1.02
C SER A 199 -9.12 -14.44 -2.41
N ASN A 200 -8.47 -14.97 -3.46
CA ASN A 200 -8.74 -14.61 -4.84
C ASN A 200 -8.57 -15.80 -5.77
N LEU A 201 -9.14 -15.71 -6.96
CA LEU A 201 -9.00 -16.69 -8.04
C LEU A 201 -8.43 -16.00 -9.28
N ASP A 202 -7.55 -16.71 -9.97
CA ASP A 202 -7.03 -16.33 -11.28
C ASP A 202 -7.13 -17.52 -12.22
N TYR A 203 -6.83 -17.32 -13.49
CA TYR A 203 -6.91 -18.37 -14.50
C TYR A 203 -5.72 -18.35 -15.42
N SER A 204 -5.07 -19.51 -15.54
CA SER A 204 -4.01 -19.75 -16.51
C SER A 204 -4.49 -20.69 -17.61
N LYS A 205 -4.20 -20.38 -18.87
CA LYS A 205 -4.53 -21.25 -20.00
C LYS A 205 -3.84 -22.63 -19.91
N TYR A 206 -2.75 -22.74 -19.14
CA TYR A 206 -1.95 -23.96 -19.01
C TYR A 206 -2.29 -24.74 -17.73
N LEU A 207 -2.58 -24.05 -16.62
CA LEU A 207 -2.78 -24.65 -15.30
C LEU A 207 -4.26 -24.68 -14.87
N GLY A 208 -5.15 -24.01 -15.60
CA GLY A 208 -6.55 -23.86 -15.21
C GLY A 208 -6.73 -22.80 -14.13
N THR A 209 -7.67 -23.03 -13.22
CA THR A 209 -7.96 -22.11 -12.11
C THR A 209 -6.81 -22.08 -11.12
N LEU A 210 -6.33 -20.87 -10.81
CA LEU A 210 -5.30 -20.59 -9.80
C LEU A 210 -5.97 -20.06 -8.54
N MET A 211 -5.53 -20.57 -7.39
CA MET A 211 -5.95 -20.12 -6.07
C MET A 211 -4.85 -19.22 -5.50
N ILE A 212 -5.22 -18.00 -5.11
CA ILE A 212 -4.32 -17.00 -4.52
C ILE A 212 -4.74 -16.78 -3.08
N GLY A 213 -3.78 -16.86 -2.16
CA GLY A 213 -3.99 -16.68 -0.73
C GLY A 213 -2.71 -16.39 0.02
#